data_5a88438d5a8a4720cfa9256d89b1ebc6
#
_entry.id   5a88438d5a8a4720cfa9256d89b1ebc6
#
_cell.length_a   1.000
_cell.length_b   1.000
_cell.length_c   1.000
_cell.angle_alpha   90.00
_cell.angle_beta   90.00
_cell.angle_gamma   90.00
#
_symmetry.space_group_name_H-M   'P 1'
#
loop_
_entity.id
_entity.type
_entity.pdbx_description
1 polymer ?
#
loop_
_entity_poly.entity_id
_entity_poly.type
_entity_poly.pdbx_seq_one_letter_code
_entity_poly.pdbx_strand_id
1 'polypeptide(L)'
;MLIGIPKEIKNNENRVAVTPAGVHNLVGRGHRVLIETNAGLGSGFTDADYQKQGAEIVATASEAWAAELVVKVKEPLASEYGYLRDDLLLFTYLHMAAAPELADAMLAAKTTGIAYETVRDSQGQLPLLVPMSEVAGRMAVQIGAHFLTKQAGGSGVLLGGVPGVPKGKVTIIGGGVVGTHAARIALGLGAQVTILDISAKRLSVLEEVFGHQIQTLMSNSLNIEASVRDADVVIGAVLIPGAKAPKLVTDEMVKQMRPGSVIVDVAVDQGGVIETADRVTTHDEPVYEKYGVLHYAVANIPGAVARTSTIALTNVTLPYIEALAGKGFVQAISEDEGLSQGVTTYQGYLTSLPVAQGLNKKHTPIDELV
;
A
#
# COMPACT_ATOMS: atom_id res chain seq x y z
N MET A 1 -0.24 10.21 26.96
CA MET A 1 -0.11 10.96 25.71
C MET A 1 -1.48 11.22 25.11
N LEU A 2 -1.67 12.35 24.46
CA LEU A 2 -2.86 12.65 23.66
C LEU A 2 -2.61 12.23 22.22
N ILE A 3 -3.49 11.38 21.68
CA ILE A 3 -3.37 10.80 20.33
C ILE A 3 -4.52 11.32 19.48
N GLY A 4 -4.23 11.88 18.33
CA GLY A 4 -5.21 12.42 17.39
C GLY A 4 -5.32 11.60 16.12
N ILE A 5 -6.56 11.31 15.72
CA ILE A 5 -6.90 10.57 14.50
C ILE A 5 -7.79 11.46 13.63
N PRO A 6 -7.21 12.28 12.78
CA PRO A 6 -7.98 13.08 11.83
C PRO A 6 -8.63 12.19 10.77
N LYS A 7 -9.70 12.67 10.17
CA LYS A 7 -10.32 12.06 9.00
C LYS A 7 -9.40 12.20 7.79
N GLU A 8 -9.26 11.14 7.01
CA GLU A 8 -8.55 11.21 5.73
C GLU A 8 -9.33 12.06 4.72
N ILE A 9 -8.62 12.95 4.04
CA ILE A 9 -9.21 13.91 3.09
C ILE A 9 -8.77 13.70 1.65
N LYS A 10 -7.84 12.74 1.41
CA LYS A 10 -7.42 12.38 0.06
C LYS A 10 -8.58 11.73 -0.69
N ASN A 11 -8.74 12.06 -1.96
CA ASN A 11 -9.84 11.49 -2.78
C ASN A 11 -9.83 9.96 -2.73
N ASN A 12 -11.02 9.36 -2.55
CA ASN A 12 -11.22 7.92 -2.43
C ASN A 12 -10.44 7.23 -1.28
N GLU A 13 -9.98 7.99 -0.26
CA GLU A 13 -9.39 7.42 0.94
C GLU A 13 -10.45 7.30 2.04
N ASN A 14 -10.88 6.07 2.28
CA ASN A 14 -11.94 5.73 3.24
C ASN A 14 -11.39 4.92 4.44
N ARG A 15 -10.08 4.70 4.49
CA ARG A 15 -9.42 4.05 5.63
C ARG A 15 -9.31 5.03 6.80
N VAL A 16 -9.08 4.49 7.99
CA VAL A 16 -8.81 5.23 9.21
C VAL A 16 -7.61 4.61 9.92
N ALA A 17 -6.81 5.42 10.59
CA ALA A 17 -5.53 4.97 11.16
C ALA A 17 -5.66 4.08 12.40
N VAL A 18 -6.78 4.14 13.13
CA VAL A 18 -7.03 3.33 14.34
C VAL A 18 -8.45 2.79 14.32
N THR A 19 -8.64 1.52 14.66
CA THR A 19 -9.95 0.89 14.83
C THR A 19 -10.51 1.14 16.25
N PRO A 20 -11.82 0.93 16.51
CA PRO A 20 -12.36 0.94 17.87
C PRO A 20 -11.62 -0.02 18.82
N ALA A 21 -11.17 -1.19 18.33
CA ALA A 21 -10.36 -2.12 19.13
C ALA A 21 -8.99 -1.53 19.51
N GLY A 22 -8.35 -0.81 18.58
CA GLY A 22 -7.10 -0.07 18.87
C GLY A 22 -7.32 1.03 19.91
N VAL A 23 -8.42 1.77 19.80
CA VAL A 23 -8.80 2.79 20.83
C VAL A 23 -8.95 2.13 22.20
N HIS A 24 -9.65 0.98 22.29
CA HIS A 24 -9.80 0.25 23.55
C HIS A 24 -8.46 -0.04 24.20
N ASN A 25 -7.47 -0.50 23.43
CA ASN A 25 -6.13 -0.80 23.93
C ASN A 25 -5.40 0.46 24.40
N LEU A 26 -5.44 1.54 23.62
CA LEU A 26 -4.76 2.80 23.95
C LEU A 26 -5.37 3.46 25.19
N VAL A 27 -6.70 3.51 25.30
CA VAL A 27 -7.40 4.04 26.47
C VAL A 27 -7.14 3.17 27.70
N GLY A 28 -7.16 1.85 27.55
CA GLY A 28 -6.82 0.91 28.62
C GLY A 28 -5.40 1.05 29.17
N ARG A 29 -4.47 1.63 28.39
CA ARG A 29 -3.10 2.00 28.80
C ARG A 29 -2.99 3.43 29.35
N GLY A 30 -4.10 4.15 29.51
CA GLY A 30 -4.15 5.50 30.08
C GLY A 30 -3.89 6.62 29.07
N HIS A 31 -3.96 6.35 27.78
CA HIS A 31 -3.87 7.40 26.75
C HIS A 31 -5.24 7.98 26.44
N ARG A 32 -5.28 9.26 26.05
CA ARG A 32 -6.48 9.91 25.51
C ARG A 32 -6.44 9.85 24.00
N VAL A 33 -7.57 9.51 23.38
CA VAL A 33 -7.67 9.37 21.92
C VAL A 33 -8.77 10.28 21.40
N LEU A 34 -8.39 11.22 20.54
CA LEU A 34 -9.29 12.11 19.82
C LEU A 34 -9.54 11.55 18.42
N ILE A 35 -10.80 11.35 18.09
CA ILE A 35 -11.22 10.91 16.74
C ILE A 35 -12.01 12.05 16.10
N GLU A 36 -11.58 12.53 14.94
CA GLU A 36 -12.39 13.47 14.17
C GLU A 36 -13.71 12.80 13.75
N THR A 37 -14.80 13.54 13.88
CA THR A 37 -16.14 13.02 13.54
C THR A 37 -16.17 12.40 12.14
N ASN A 38 -16.80 11.25 12.01
CA ASN A 38 -16.88 10.45 10.79
C ASN A 38 -15.54 9.94 10.22
N ALA A 39 -14.43 10.01 10.95
CA ALA A 39 -13.13 9.52 10.46
C ALA A 39 -13.16 8.02 10.12
N GLY A 40 -13.89 7.21 10.88
CA GLY A 40 -14.01 5.76 10.66
C GLY A 40 -15.16 5.35 9.75
N LEU A 41 -16.05 6.26 9.35
CA LEU A 41 -17.30 5.92 8.68
C LEU A 41 -17.09 5.18 7.36
N GLY A 42 -16.11 5.59 6.56
CA GLY A 42 -15.76 4.94 5.29
C GLY A 42 -15.23 3.51 5.44
N SER A 43 -14.76 3.15 6.64
CA SER A 43 -14.38 1.77 7.02
C SER A 43 -15.45 1.04 7.81
N GLY A 44 -16.65 1.63 7.96
CA GLY A 44 -17.80 1.06 8.66
C GLY A 44 -17.68 1.09 10.19
N PHE A 45 -16.95 2.08 10.73
CA PHE A 45 -16.86 2.38 12.16
C PHE A 45 -17.49 3.73 12.42
N THR A 46 -18.55 3.76 13.24
CA THR A 46 -19.26 4.99 13.61
C THR A 46 -18.57 5.71 14.77
N ASP A 47 -18.87 6.99 14.95
CA ASP A 47 -18.39 7.75 16.11
C ASP A 47 -18.83 7.09 17.42
N ALA A 48 -20.05 6.52 17.47
CA ALA A 48 -20.54 5.79 18.63
C ALA A 48 -19.71 4.51 18.94
N ASP A 49 -19.18 3.82 17.91
CA ASP A 49 -18.30 2.67 18.11
C ASP A 49 -16.99 3.09 18.80
N TYR A 50 -16.44 4.25 18.44
CA TYR A 50 -15.26 4.80 19.06
C TYR A 50 -15.52 5.31 20.49
N GLN A 51 -16.63 6.06 20.70
CA GLN A 51 -17.01 6.55 22.03
C GLN A 51 -17.22 5.41 23.01
N LYS A 52 -17.83 4.31 22.58
CA LYS A 52 -18.01 3.11 23.39
C LYS A 52 -16.69 2.50 23.88
N GLN A 53 -15.59 2.74 23.17
CA GLN A 53 -14.25 2.29 23.56
C GLN A 53 -13.46 3.36 24.33
N GLY A 54 -14.07 4.50 24.62
CA GLY A 54 -13.47 5.58 25.42
C GLY A 54 -12.78 6.68 24.63
N ALA A 55 -12.94 6.73 23.29
CA ALA A 55 -12.47 7.85 22.50
C ALA A 55 -13.33 9.12 22.73
N GLU A 56 -12.70 10.26 22.60
CA GLU A 56 -13.34 11.56 22.51
C GLU A 56 -13.56 11.91 21.03
N ILE A 57 -14.81 12.18 20.63
CA ILE A 57 -15.11 12.63 19.27
C ILE A 57 -14.95 14.15 19.22
N VAL A 58 -14.15 14.61 18.28
CA VAL A 58 -13.92 16.04 18.02
C VAL A 58 -14.55 16.46 16.70
N ALA A 59 -15.00 17.71 16.63
CA ALA A 59 -15.78 18.18 15.49
C ALA A 59 -14.93 18.54 14.26
N THR A 60 -13.68 18.89 14.47
CA THR A 60 -12.79 19.44 13.43
C THR A 60 -11.44 18.74 13.35
N ALA A 61 -10.83 18.77 12.16
CA ALA A 61 -9.46 18.29 11.97
C ALA A 61 -8.48 19.02 12.90
N SER A 62 -8.65 20.34 13.10
CA SER A 62 -7.77 21.14 13.96
C SER A 62 -7.68 20.59 15.39
N GLU A 63 -8.81 20.12 15.94
CA GLU A 63 -8.84 19.53 17.27
C GLU A 63 -8.09 18.19 17.33
N ALA A 64 -8.25 17.34 16.31
CA ALA A 64 -7.52 16.08 16.21
C ALA A 64 -6.01 16.31 16.01
N TRP A 65 -5.65 17.29 15.17
CA TRP A 65 -4.25 17.66 14.92
C TRP A 65 -3.57 18.36 16.10
N ALA A 66 -4.31 18.86 17.07
CA ALA A 66 -3.75 19.47 18.30
C ALA A 66 -3.12 18.44 19.25
N ALA A 67 -3.24 17.13 18.96
CA ALA A 67 -2.67 16.05 19.77
C ALA A 67 -1.13 16.00 19.68
N GLU A 68 -0.49 15.39 20.68
CA GLU A 68 0.97 15.17 20.73
C GLU A 68 1.45 14.17 19.66
N LEU A 69 0.67 13.11 19.44
CA LEU A 69 0.87 12.10 18.40
C LEU A 69 -0.32 12.11 17.46
N VAL A 70 -0.11 12.46 16.21
CA VAL A 70 -1.11 12.32 15.15
C VAL A 70 -0.82 11.08 14.33
N VAL A 71 -1.83 10.23 14.17
CA VAL A 71 -1.74 9.00 13.38
C VAL A 71 -2.70 9.09 12.20
N LYS A 72 -2.18 8.89 11.01
CA LYS A 72 -2.92 8.93 9.74
C LYS A 72 -2.66 7.66 8.90
N VAL A 73 -3.38 7.52 7.83
CA VAL A 73 -3.10 6.52 6.80
C VAL A 73 -2.27 7.13 5.68
N LYS A 74 -2.66 8.29 5.17
CA LYS A 74 -1.98 8.96 4.06
C LYS A 74 -1.22 10.20 4.51
N GLU A 75 -0.28 10.58 3.65
CA GLU A 75 0.50 11.80 3.80
C GLU A 75 -0.40 13.04 3.97
N PRO A 76 0.02 14.02 4.77
CA PRO A 76 -0.66 15.31 4.84
C PRO A 76 -0.76 15.98 3.45
N LEU A 77 -1.92 16.52 3.13
CA LEU A 77 -2.13 17.33 1.94
C LEU A 77 -1.84 18.81 2.24
N ALA A 78 -1.69 19.64 1.22
CA ALA A 78 -1.35 21.06 1.36
C ALA A 78 -2.27 21.83 2.32
N SER A 79 -3.57 21.47 2.38
CA SER A 79 -4.54 22.04 3.34
C SER A 79 -4.28 21.67 4.78
N GLU A 80 -3.49 20.63 5.04
CA GLU A 80 -3.13 20.16 6.39
C GLU A 80 -1.75 20.69 6.85
N TYR A 81 -0.95 21.32 5.96
CA TYR A 81 0.39 21.79 6.33
C TYR A 81 0.37 22.85 7.44
N GLY A 82 -0.73 23.59 7.59
CA GLY A 82 -0.90 24.55 8.68
C GLY A 82 -0.99 23.93 10.08
N TYR A 83 -1.16 22.60 10.19
CA TYR A 83 -1.16 21.88 11.47
C TYR A 83 0.23 21.36 11.87
N LEU A 84 1.21 21.39 10.95
CA LEU A 84 2.58 20.94 11.23
C LEU A 84 3.26 21.88 12.23
N ARG A 85 3.97 21.34 13.20
CA ARG A 85 4.65 22.09 14.26
C ARG A 85 5.79 21.27 14.89
N ASP A 86 6.65 21.89 15.65
CA ASP A 86 7.88 21.31 16.19
C ASP A 86 7.67 20.27 17.31
N ASP A 87 6.57 20.36 18.05
CA ASP A 87 6.18 19.41 19.09
C ASP A 87 5.28 18.26 18.58
N LEU A 88 5.00 18.20 17.28
CA LEU A 88 4.16 17.19 16.68
C LEU A 88 4.97 15.93 16.30
N LEU A 89 4.50 14.79 16.79
CA LEU A 89 4.90 13.49 16.30
C LEU A 89 3.84 12.98 15.30
N LEU A 90 4.23 12.78 14.05
CA LEU A 90 3.35 12.32 12.96
C LEU A 90 3.76 10.92 12.53
N PHE A 91 2.83 9.95 12.59
CA PHE A 91 3.03 8.56 12.21
C PHE A 91 2.04 8.16 11.11
N THR A 92 2.51 7.95 9.89
CA THR A 92 1.67 7.73 8.69
C THR A 92 2.52 7.23 7.51
N TYR A 93 1.90 6.84 6.38
CA TYR A 93 2.60 6.82 5.10
C TYR A 93 2.91 8.27 4.69
N LEU A 94 4.16 8.57 4.41
CA LEU A 94 4.60 9.93 4.02
C LEU A 94 4.88 10.06 2.53
N HIS A 95 5.37 8.99 1.88
CA HIS A 95 5.78 8.99 0.47
C HIS A 95 6.63 10.22 0.09
N MET A 96 7.46 10.67 1.03
CA MET A 96 8.11 12.00 1.02
C MET A 96 9.03 12.20 -0.18
N ALA A 97 9.68 11.13 -0.69
CA ALA A 97 10.52 11.22 -1.89
C ALA A 97 9.73 11.66 -3.14
N ALA A 98 8.41 11.41 -3.17
CA ALA A 98 7.51 11.83 -4.25
C ALA A 98 6.72 13.12 -3.91
N ALA A 99 6.92 13.69 -2.71
CA ALA A 99 6.19 14.85 -2.19
C ALA A 99 7.16 15.93 -1.65
N PRO A 100 7.94 16.60 -2.52
CA PRO A 100 8.95 17.58 -2.09
C PRO A 100 8.36 18.75 -1.29
N GLU A 101 7.15 19.20 -1.62
CA GLU A 101 6.47 20.28 -0.90
C GLU A 101 6.12 19.87 0.54
N LEU A 102 5.69 18.63 0.75
CA LEU A 102 5.46 18.09 2.09
C LEU A 102 6.77 18.03 2.88
N ALA A 103 7.86 17.57 2.24
CA ALA A 103 9.17 17.52 2.89
C ALA A 103 9.60 18.91 3.34
N ASP A 104 9.47 19.91 2.48
CA ASP A 104 9.81 21.32 2.82
C ASP A 104 8.94 21.85 3.97
N ALA A 105 7.64 21.57 3.95
CA ALA A 105 6.72 21.99 5.02
C ALA A 105 7.07 21.33 6.36
N MET A 106 7.35 20.04 6.38
CA MET A 106 7.72 19.32 7.60
C MET A 106 9.06 19.78 8.17
N LEU A 107 10.06 20.03 7.30
CA LEU A 107 11.36 20.55 7.71
C LEU A 107 11.25 21.96 8.28
N ALA A 108 10.50 22.84 7.63
CA ALA A 108 10.27 24.22 8.09
C ALA A 108 9.54 24.26 9.43
N ALA A 109 8.54 23.40 9.62
CA ALA A 109 7.78 23.25 10.85
C ALA A 109 8.53 22.45 11.94
N LYS A 110 9.68 21.83 11.61
CA LYS A 110 10.45 20.93 12.47
C LYS A 110 9.66 19.73 12.99
N THR A 111 8.60 19.32 12.29
CA THR A 111 7.74 18.20 12.67
C THR A 111 8.53 16.91 12.66
N THR A 112 8.36 16.10 13.70
CA THR A 112 8.91 14.73 13.74
C THR A 112 8.02 13.80 12.94
N GLY A 113 8.53 13.27 11.82
CA GLY A 113 7.81 12.38 10.94
C GLY A 113 8.36 10.97 10.96
N ILE A 114 7.50 10.00 11.23
CA ILE A 114 7.82 8.57 11.14
C ILE A 114 6.98 7.99 10.01
N ALA A 115 7.66 7.48 8.98
CA ALA A 115 7.00 6.93 7.80
C ALA A 115 6.77 5.42 7.94
N TYR A 116 5.54 4.97 7.73
CA TYR A 116 5.21 3.54 7.73
C TYR A 116 6.07 2.75 6.73
N GLU A 117 6.30 3.33 5.55
CA GLU A 117 7.02 2.68 4.46
C GLU A 117 8.53 2.53 4.67
N THR A 118 9.08 3.12 5.72
CA THR A 118 10.51 3.03 6.05
C THR A 118 10.79 2.26 7.35
N VAL A 119 9.78 1.98 8.16
CA VAL A 119 9.90 1.09 9.32
C VAL A 119 10.32 -0.31 8.88
N ARG A 120 11.33 -0.87 9.54
CA ARG A 120 11.86 -2.21 9.24
C ARG A 120 11.68 -3.15 10.43
N ASP A 121 11.63 -4.44 10.14
CA ASP A 121 11.77 -5.48 11.15
C ASP A 121 13.24 -5.90 11.32
N SER A 122 13.50 -6.81 12.25
CA SER A 122 14.84 -7.35 12.52
C SER A 122 15.46 -8.11 11.33
N GLN A 123 14.68 -8.41 10.30
CA GLN A 123 15.13 -9.05 9.05
C GLN A 123 15.28 -8.04 7.91
N GLY A 124 15.08 -6.75 8.18
CA GLY A 124 15.11 -5.68 7.19
C GLY A 124 13.89 -5.62 6.26
N GLN A 125 12.82 -6.38 6.57
CA GLN A 125 11.57 -6.32 5.84
C GLN A 125 10.79 -5.06 6.22
N LEU A 126 9.78 -4.72 5.42
CA LEU A 126 8.93 -3.53 5.61
C LEU A 126 7.53 -3.95 6.13
N PRO A 127 7.41 -4.25 7.44
CA PRO A 127 6.23 -4.90 8.01
C PRO A 127 4.95 -4.08 7.84
N LEU A 128 5.05 -2.75 7.78
CA LEU A 128 3.89 -1.87 7.64
C LEU A 128 3.42 -1.70 6.19
N LEU A 129 4.23 -2.12 5.19
CA LEU A 129 3.80 -2.22 3.79
C LEU A 129 3.15 -3.56 3.45
N VAL A 130 3.50 -4.63 4.16
CA VAL A 130 3.03 -5.99 3.86
C VAL A 130 1.51 -6.09 3.79
N PRO A 131 0.71 -5.60 4.76
CA PRO A 131 -0.74 -5.75 4.72
C PRO A 131 -1.38 -5.13 3.49
N MET A 132 -0.89 -3.96 3.06
CA MET A 132 -1.43 -3.30 1.87
C MET A 132 -1.04 -4.03 0.59
N SER A 133 0.15 -4.60 0.55
CA SER A 133 0.59 -5.46 -0.55
C SER A 133 -0.22 -6.76 -0.64
N GLU A 134 -0.59 -7.35 0.51
CA GLU A 134 -1.47 -8.51 0.58
C GLU A 134 -2.88 -8.21 0.06
N VAL A 135 -3.45 -7.09 0.49
CA VAL A 135 -4.76 -6.63 0.01
C VAL A 135 -4.72 -6.33 -1.48
N ALA A 136 -3.69 -5.60 -1.95
CA ALA A 136 -3.54 -5.25 -3.36
C ALA A 136 -3.44 -6.49 -4.26
N GLY A 137 -2.63 -7.48 -3.88
CA GLY A 137 -2.49 -8.73 -4.62
C GLY A 137 -3.81 -9.51 -4.72
N ARG A 138 -4.56 -9.60 -3.63
CA ARG A 138 -5.87 -10.27 -3.60
C ARG A 138 -6.90 -9.53 -4.45
N MET A 139 -6.94 -8.21 -4.35
CA MET A 139 -7.83 -7.36 -5.13
C MET A 139 -7.53 -7.41 -6.62
N ALA A 140 -6.26 -7.47 -7.02
CA ALA A 140 -5.86 -7.47 -8.43
C ALA A 140 -6.55 -8.58 -9.23
N VAL A 141 -6.69 -9.76 -8.64
CA VAL A 141 -7.37 -10.89 -9.29
C VAL A 141 -8.89 -10.70 -9.35
N GLN A 142 -9.51 -10.20 -8.29
CA GLN A 142 -10.95 -9.89 -8.28
C GLN A 142 -11.28 -8.84 -9.34
N ILE A 143 -10.44 -7.81 -9.44
CA ILE A 143 -10.54 -6.76 -10.47
C ILE A 143 -10.39 -7.39 -11.86
N GLY A 144 -9.35 -8.21 -12.10
CA GLY A 144 -9.15 -8.91 -13.37
C GLY A 144 -10.35 -9.77 -13.74
N ALA A 145 -10.88 -10.54 -12.80
CA ALA A 145 -12.06 -11.38 -13.03
C ALA A 145 -13.32 -10.55 -13.36
N HIS A 146 -13.51 -9.41 -12.68
CA HIS A 146 -14.63 -8.50 -12.98
C HIS A 146 -14.54 -7.94 -14.39
N PHE A 147 -13.38 -7.40 -14.77
CA PHE A 147 -13.19 -6.78 -16.08
C PHE A 147 -13.10 -7.79 -17.25
N LEU A 148 -12.92 -9.08 -16.98
CA LEU A 148 -13.09 -10.12 -18.01
C LEU A 148 -14.55 -10.31 -18.45
N THR A 149 -15.53 -9.84 -17.66
CA THR A 149 -16.94 -9.96 -18.01
C THR A 149 -17.30 -9.09 -19.22
N LYS A 150 -18.27 -9.52 -20.04
CA LYS A 150 -18.73 -8.73 -21.21
C LYS A 150 -19.29 -7.38 -20.81
N GLN A 151 -20.00 -7.29 -19.70
CA GLN A 151 -20.59 -6.05 -19.19
C GLN A 151 -19.53 -5.03 -18.81
N ALA A 152 -18.33 -5.49 -18.39
CA ALA A 152 -17.21 -4.62 -18.06
C ALA A 152 -16.23 -4.39 -19.24
N GLY A 153 -16.57 -4.86 -20.45
CA GLY A 153 -15.78 -4.68 -21.67
C GLY A 153 -14.81 -5.81 -22.00
N GLY A 154 -14.75 -6.86 -21.18
CA GLY A 154 -13.79 -7.96 -21.32
C GLY A 154 -14.16 -9.01 -22.36
N SER A 155 -13.30 -10.03 -22.45
CA SER A 155 -13.42 -11.15 -23.41
C SER A 155 -14.57 -12.12 -23.10
N GLY A 156 -15.17 -12.09 -21.90
CA GLY A 156 -16.22 -13.01 -21.46
C GLY A 156 -15.67 -14.35 -20.93
N VAL A 157 -14.41 -14.38 -20.47
CA VAL A 157 -13.78 -15.58 -19.90
C VAL A 157 -14.10 -15.68 -18.42
N LEU A 158 -14.53 -16.86 -17.97
CA LEU A 158 -14.65 -17.22 -16.56
C LEU A 158 -13.34 -17.90 -16.11
N LEU A 159 -12.65 -17.32 -15.11
CA LEU A 159 -11.32 -17.79 -14.69
C LEU A 159 -11.31 -19.28 -14.29
N GLY A 160 -12.33 -19.76 -13.57
CA GLY A 160 -12.42 -21.16 -13.15
C GLY A 160 -12.81 -22.14 -14.25
N GLY A 161 -13.30 -21.65 -15.39
CA GLY A 161 -13.94 -22.50 -16.40
C GLY A 161 -15.16 -23.25 -15.85
N VAL A 162 -15.60 -24.26 -16.57
CA VAL A 162 -16.58 -25.27 -16.14
C VAL A 162 -16.19 -26.62 -16.74
N PRO A 163 -16.76 -27.75 -16.30
CA PRO A 163 -16.44 -29.04 -16.90
C PRO A 163 -16.54 -29.00 -18.43
N GLY A 164 -15.46 -29.41 -19.12
CA GLY A 164 -15.35 -29.40 -20.59
C GLY A 164 -14.94 -28.03 -21.18
N VAL A 165 -14.72 -26.98 -20.38
CA VAL A 165 -14.28 -25.65 -20.84
C VAL A 165 -12.93 -25.32 -20.23
N PRO A 166 -11.97 -24.78 -21.01
CA PRO A 166 -10.67 -24.39 -20.49
C PRO A 166 -10.79 -23.33 -19.36
N LYS A 167 -9.90 -23.42 -18.40
CA LYS A 167 -9.73 -22.39 -17.36
C LYS A 167 -9.09 -21.14 -17.94
N GLY A 168 -9.41 -19.97 -17.38
CA GLY A 168 -8.72 -18.74 -17.68
C GLY A 168 -7.28 -18.75 -17.16
N LYS A 169 -6.40 -18.02 -17.86
CA LYS A 169 -4.96 -17.95 -17.58
C LYS A 169 -4.61 -16.63 -16.92
N VAL A 170 -4.01 -16.70 -15.74
CA VAL A 170 -3.51 -15.56 -14.99
C VAL A 170 -1.98 -15.59 -14.97
N THR A 171 -1.35 -14.58 -15.55
CA THR A 171 0.10 -14.38 -15.56
C THR A 171 0.47 -13.30 -14.57
N ILE A 172 1.37 -13.61 -13.63
CA ILE A 172 1.81 -12.72 -12.56
C ILE A 172 3.29 -12.42 -12.75
N ILE A 173 3.63 -11.15 -12.96
CA ILE A 173 4.99 -10.67 -13.12
C ILE A 173 5.49 -10.15 -11.76
N GLY A 174 6.34 -10.92 -11.10
CA GLY A 174 6.85 -10.69 -9.76
C GLY A 174 6.21 -11.61 -8.71
N GLY A 175 7.03 -12.40 -8.04
CA GLY A 175 6.65 -13.37 -7.02
C GLY A 175 6.73 -12.84 -5.58
N GLY A 176 6.78 -11.52 -5.35
CA GLY A 176 6.80 -10.89 -4.03
C GLY A 176 5.50 -11.08 -3.25
N VAL A 177 5.25 -10.24 -2.26
CA VAL A 177 4.01 -10.31 -1.43
C VAL A 177 2.76 -10.18 -2.31
N VAL A 178 2.71 -9.13 -3.16
CA VAL A 178 1.59 -8.90 -4.09
C VAL A 178 1.33 -10.12 -4.96
N GLY A 179 2.37 -10.63 -5.65
CA GLY A 179 2.22 -11.76 -6.57
C GLY A 179 1.82 -13.06 -5.88
N THR A 180 2.34 -13.33 -4.67
CA THR A 180 1.96 -14.50 -3.87
C THR A 180 0.47 -14.46 -3.51
N HIS A 181 -0.02 -13.29 -3.09
CA HIS A 181 -1.42 -13.14 -2.70
C HIS A 181 -2.36 -13.08 -3.91
N ALA A 182 -1.90 -12.58 -5.04
CA ALA A 182 -2.60 -12.70 -6.32
C ALA A 182 -2.74 -14.18 -6.73
N ALA A 183 -1.66 -14.96 -6.66
CA ALA A 183 -1.71 -16.39 -6.96
C ALA A 183 -2.72 -17.16 -6.08
N ARG A 184 -2.77 -16.86 -4.78
CA ARG A 184 -3.75 -17.50 -3.87
C ARG A 184 -5.19 -17.30 -4.34
N ILE A 185 -5.54 -16.07 -4.71
CA ILE A 185 -6.92 -15.78 -5.15
C ILE A 185 -7.17 -16.37 -6.55
N ALA A 186 -6.23 -16.27 -7.47
CA ALA A 186 -6.37 -16.85 -8.82
C ALA A 186 -6.59 -18.38 -8.75
N LEU A 187 -5.83 -19.07 -7.91
CA LEU A 187 -6.03 -20.51 -7.63
C LEU A 187 -7.38 -20.76 -6.96
N GLY A 188 -7.76 -19.94 -5.98
CA GLY A 188 -9.07 -20.04 -5.31
C GLY A 188 -10.25 -19.88 -6.27
N LEU A 189 -10.09 -19.09 -7.34
CA LEU A 189 -11.07 -18.96 -8.42
C LEU A 189 -10.94 -20.08 -9.49
N GLY A 190 -9.98 -20.97 -9.35
CA GLY A 190 -9.79 -22.10 -10.25
C GLY A 190 -9.01 -21.80 -11.53
N ALA A 191 -8.34 -20.65 -11.64
CA ALA A 191 -7.55 -20.27 -12.82
C ALA A 191 -6.29 -21.13 -13.00
N GLN A 192 -5.74 -21.12 -14.22
CA GLN A 192 -4.36 -21.52 -14.46
C GLN A 192 -3.43 -20.35 -14.13
N VAL A 193 -2.45 -20.59 -13.26
CA VAL A 193 -1.58 -19.51 -12.73
C VAL A 193 -0.14 -19.75 -13.15
N THR A 194 0.46 -18.73 -13.76
CA THR A 194 1.90 -18.66 -14.04
C THR A 194 2.50 -17.47 -13.28
N ILE A 195 3.57 -17.70 -12.53
CA ILE A 195 4.32 -16.65 -11.82
C ILE A 195 5.73 -16.57 -12.39
N LEU A 196 6.16 -15.36 -12.72
CA LEU A 196 7.51 -15.08 -13.17
C LEU A 196 8.27 -14.24 -12.12
N ASP A 197 9.49 -14.66 -11.79
CA ASP A 197 10.39 -13.92 -10.90
C ASP A 197 11.84 -14.07 -11.36
N ILE A 198 12.70 -13.09 -11.04
CA ILE A 198 14.14 -13.15 -11.36
C ILE A 198 14.92 -14.01 -10.35
N SER A 199 14.35 -14.31 -9.20
CA SER A 199 14.97 -15.06 -8.12
C SER A 199 14.57 -16.53 -8.14
N ALA A 200 15.48 -17.42 -8.54
CA ALA A 200 15.25 -18.86 -8.48
C ALA A 200 14.90 -19.33 -7.05
N LYS A 201 15.51 -18.73 -6.02
CA LYS A 201 15.19 -18.99 -4.62
C LYS A 201 13.74 -18.64 -4.32
N ARG A 202 13.25 -17.51 -4.83
CA ARG A 202 11.86 -17.11 -4.63
C ARG A 202 10.89 -18.05 -5.34
N LEU A 203 11.20 -18.47 -6.55
CA LEU A 203 10.40 -19.43 -7.29
C LEU A 203 10.31 -20.79 -6.56
N SER A 204 11.40 -21.27 -5.98
CA SER A 204 11.41 -22.47 -5.13
C SER A 204 10.47 -22.34 -3.94
N VAL A 205 10.51 -21.22 -3.21
CA VAL A 205 9.59 -20.95 -2.09
C VAL A 205 8.12 -20.94 -2.55
N LEU A 206 7.84 -20.36 -3.72
CA LEU A 206 6.47 -20.35 -4.26
C LEU A 206 5.99 -21.76 -4.61
N GLU A 207 6.87 -22.59 -5.14
CA GLU A 207 6.56 -23.98 -5.44
C GLU A 207 6.32 -24.82 -4.17
N GLU A 208 7.07 -24.57 -3.10
CA GLU A 208 6.80 -25.14 -1.78
C GLU A 208 5.44 -24.73 -1.22
N VAL A 209 5.06 -23.45 -1.39
CA VAL A 209 3.79 -22.91 -0.88
C VAL A 209 2.57 -23.41 -1.65
N PHE A 210 2.67 -23.51 -2.97
CA PHE A 210 1.53 -23.80 -3.84
C PHE A 210 1.55 -25.22 -4.46
N GLY A 211 2.68 -25.92 -4.35
CA GLY A 211 2.86 -27.24 -4.97
C GLY A 211 2.73 -27.15 -6.49
N HIS A 212 2.13 -28.19 -7.05
CA HIS A 212 1.93 -28.31 -8.51
C HIS A 212 0.75 -27.49 -9.07
N GLN A 213 0.15 -26.60 -8.26
CA GLN A 213 -1.01 -25.80 -8.69
C GLN A 213 -0.62 -24.58 -9.52
N ILE A 214 0.66 -24.18 -9.49
CA ILE A 214 1.18 -23.05 -10.26
C ILE A 214 2.27 -23.49 -11.22
N GLN A 215 2.46 -22.71 -12.29
CA GLN A 215 3.66 -22.72 -13.12
C GLN A 215 4.58 -21.63 -12.63
N THR A 216 5.84 -21.96 -12.31
CA THR A 216 6.91 -20.98 -12.05
C THR A 216 7.82 -20.86 -13.26
N LEU A 217 8.23 -19.64 -13.63
CA LEU A 217 9.16 -19.37 -14.71
C LEU A 217 10.17 -18.28 -14.31
N MET A 218 11.40 -18.37 -14.82
CA MET A 218 12.34 -17.28 -14.73
C MET A 218 11.85 -16.07 -15.53
N SER A 219 11.91 -14.89 -14.93
CA SER A 219 11.52 -13.62 -15.54
C SER A 219 12.60 -13.16 -16.54
N ASN A 220 12.47 -13.63 -17.77
CA ASN A 220 13.23 -13.14 -18.93
C ASN A 220 12.25 -12.75 -20.05
N SER A 221 12.72 -12.02 -21.04
CA SER A 221 11.87 -11.45 -22.10
C SER A 221 11.05 -12.50 -22.84
N LEU A 222 11.61 -13.65 -23.16
CA LEU A 222 10.93 -14.71 -23.90
C LEU A 222 9.83 -15.38 -23.08
N ASN A 223 10.11 -15.67 -21.80
CA ASN A 223 9.11 -16.26 -20.91
C ASN A 223 7.98 -15.27 -20.62
N ILE A 224 8.31 -13.98 -20.44
CA ILE A 224 7.31 -12.91 -20.24
C ILE A 224 6.43 -12.80 -21.48
N GLU A 225 7.02 -12.68 -22.68
CA GLU A 225 6.29 -12.57 -23.94
C GLU A 225 5.32 -13.73 -24.16
N ALA A 226 5.80 -14.97 -24.02
CA ALA A 226 4.97 -16.16 -24.18
C ALA A 226 3.82 -16.20 -23.18
N SER A 227 4.09 -15.89 -21.91
CA SER A 227 3.09 -15.91 -20.84
C SER A 227 2.05 -14.80 -20.99
N VAL A 228 2.48 -13.58 -21.39
CA VAL A 228 1.59 -12.42 -21.60
C VAL A 228 0.68 -12.64 -22.79
N ARG A 229 1.21 -13.12 -23.92
CA ARG A 229 0.43 -13.41 -25.13
C ARG A 229 -0.73 -14.37 -24.85
N ASP A 230 -0.50 -15.37 -24.00
CA ASP A 230 -1.47 -16.42 -23.71
C ASP A 230 -2.42 -16.07 -22.55
N ALA A 231 -2.17 -14.98 -21.82
CA ALA A 231 -2.92 -14.60 -20.64
C ALA A 231 -4.31 -14.03 -20.95
N ASP A 232 -5.27 -14.33 -20.09
CA ASP A 232 -6.54 -13.61 -20.00
C ASP A 232 -6.42 -12.44 -19.01
N VAL A 233 -5.61 -12.61 -17.94
CA VAL A 233 -5.27 -11.55 -16.97
C VAL A 233 -3.76 -11.52 -16.78
N VAL A 234 -3.16 -10.33 -16.90
CA VAL A 234 -1.76 -10.05 -16.52
C VAL A 234 -1.74 -9.16 -15.28
N ILE A 235 -0.98 -9.56 -14.26
CA ILE A 235 -0.81 -8.78 -13.03
C ILE A 235 0.65 -8.33 -12.91
N GLY A 236 0.88 -7.03 -12.97
CA GLY A 236 2.17 -6.40 -12.68
C GLY A 236 2.35 -6.29 -11.16
N ALA A 237 3.26 -7.09 -10.58
CA ALA A 237 3.42 -7.23 -9.14
C ALA A 237 4.88 -7.02 -8.68
N VAL A 238 5.71 -6.33 -9.47
CA VAL A 238 7.08 -5.97 -9.10
C VAL A 238 7.11 -4.59 -8.49
N LEU A 239 7.61 -4.51 -7.27
CA LEU A 239 7.87 -3.28 -6.55
C LEU A 239 9.32 -3.28 -6.07
N ILE A 240 10.06 -2.24 -6.43
CA ILE A 240 11.43 -2.04 -5.96
C ILE A 240 11.41 -0.85 -5.00
N PRO A 241 11.58 -1.06 -3.68
CA PRO A 241 11.55 0.03 -2.71
C PRO A 241 12.55 1.15 -3.07
N GLY A 242 12.06 2.38 -3.22
CA GLY A 242 12.88 3.55 -3.50
C GLY A 242 13.38 3.68 -4.95
N ALA A 243 12.97 2.79 -5.87
CA ALA A 243 13.37 2.85 -7.28
C ALA A 243 12.20 2.52 -8.22
N LYS A 244 12.26 3.03 -9.44
CA LYS A 244 11.32 2.64 -10.49
C LYS A 244 11.66 1.24 -11.01
N ALA A 245 10.67 0.37 -11.11
CA ALA A 245 10.83 -0.92 -11.76
C ALA A 245 11.07 -0.74 -13.29
N PRO A 246 11.86 -1.62 -13.93
CA PRO A 246 11.98 -1.62 -15.38
C PRO A 246 10.66 -2.02 -16.05
N LYS A 247 10.42 -1.55 -17.27
CA LYS A 247 9.30 -1.98 -18.08
C LYS A 247 9.55 -3.40 -18.59
N LEU A 248 8.87 -4.38 -18.01
CA LEU A 248 9.04 -5.80 -18.28
C LEU A 248 8.08 -6.31 -19.35
N VAL A 249 6.87 -5.76 -19.40
CA VAL A 249 5.87 -6.03 -20.42
C VAL A 249 5.87 -4.89 -21.41
N THR A 250 6.35 -5.15 -22.62
CA THR A 250 6.50 -4.13 -23.66
C THR A 250 5.20 -3.87 -24.41
N ASP A 251 5.15 -2.76 -25.12
CA ASP A 251 4.05 -2.39 -26.03
C ASP A 251 3.77 -3.51 -27.05
N GLU A 252 4.83 -4.10 -27.64
CA GLU A 252 4.71 -5.17 -28.61
C GLU A 252 4.13 -6.47 -28.02
N MET A 253 4.44 -6.78 -26.76
CA MET A 253 3.85 -7.93 -26.06
C MET A 253 2.35 -7.74 -25.84
N VAL A 254 1.93 -6.54 -25.47
CA VAL A 254 0.50 -6.22 -25.27
C VAL A 254 -0.29 -6.29 -26.56
N LYS A 255 0.28 -5.87 -27.70
CA LYS A 255 -0.35 -6.01 -29.02
C LYS A 255 -0.66 -7.45 -29.41
N GLN A 256 0.08 -8.42 -28.85
CA GLN A 256 -0.11 -9.84 -29.10
C GLN A 256 -1.17 -10.49 -28.18
N MET A 257 -1.64 -9.79 -27.16
CA MET A 257 -2.69 -10.29 -26.26
C MET A 257 -4.03 -10.41 -27.00
N ARG A 258 -4.88 -11.29 -26.49
CA ARG A 258 -6.25 -11.41 -27.01
C ARG A 258 -7.08 -10.19 -26.68
N PRO A 259 -7.90 -9.67 -27.61
CA PRO A 259 -8.82 -8.58 -27.32
C PRO A 259 -9.76 -8.92 -26.16
N GLY A 260 -9.96 -7.96 -25.27
CA GLY A 260 -10.76 -8.13 -24.05
C GLY A 260 -10.02 -8.83 -22.90
N SER A 261 -8.70 -9.11 -23.03
CA SER A 261 -7.84 -9.46 -21.92
C SER A 261 -7.65 -8.25 -20.99
N VAL A 262 -7.24 -8.51 -19.75
CA VAL A 262 -7.11 -7.48 -18.71
C VAL A 262 -5.68 -7.42 -18.18
N ILE A 263 -5.15 -6.21 -18.06
CA ILE A 263 -3.89 -5.92 -17.36
C ILE A 263 -4.22 -5.17 -16.07
N VAL A 264 -3.66 -5.62 -14.95
CA VAL A 264 -3.71 -4.93 -13.66
C VAL A 264 -2.29 -4.61 -13.23
N ASP A 265 -1.87 -3.35 -13.32
CA ASP A 265 -0.55 -2.92 -12.86
C ASP A 265 -0.65 -2.39 -11.42
N VAL A 266 -0.29 -3.23 -10.46
CA VAL A 266 -0.42 -2.90 -9.02
C VAL A 266 0.58 -1.84 -8.58
N ALA A 267 1.70 -1.72 -9.27
CA ALA A 267 2.80 -0.80 -8.93
C ALA A 267 2.82 0.46 -9.81
N VAL A 268 1.72 0.80 -10.46
CA VAL A 268 1.64 1.90 -11.43
C VAL A 268 2.06 3.24 -10.87
N ASP A 269 1.74 3.53 -9.60
CA ASP A 269 2.11 4.76 -8.89
C ASP A 269 3.63 4.90 -8.66
N GLN A 270 4.36 3.79 -8.72
CA GLN A 270 5.82 3.74 -8.65
C GLN A 270 6.47 3.48 -10.02
N GLY A 271 5.77 3.81 -11.08
CA GLY A 271 6.21 3.66 -12.46
C GLY A 271 5.74 2.39 -13.16
N GLY A 272 5.28 1.38 -12.41
CA GLY A 272 4.75 0.12 -12.95
C GLY A 272 5.73 -0.68 -13.82
N VAL A 273 5.35 -1.90 -14.17
CA VAL A 273 6.16 -2.80 -15.01
C VAL A 273 5.61 -2.97 -16.42
N ILE A 274 4.47 -2.40 -16.70
CA ILE A 274 3.78 -2.48 -17.99
C ILE A 274 4.04 -1.20 -18.77
N GLU A 275 4.60 -1.29 -19.97
CA GLU A 275 4.91 -0.13 -20.79
C GLU A 275 3.65 0.62 -21.24
N THR A 276 2.60 -0.14 -21.56
CA THR A 276 1.30 0.41 -21.98
C THR A 276 0.47 0.97 -20.83
N ALA A 277 0.84 0.73 -19.56
CA ALA A 277 0.30 1.42 -18.40
C ALA A 277 0.94 2.81 -18.28
N ASP A 278 0.56 3.70 -19.21
CA ASP A 278 1.16 5.01 -19.42
C ASP A 278 0.51 6.13 -18.60
N ARG A 279 -0.56 5.83 -17.86
CA ARG A 279 -1.28 6.76 -17.00
C ARG A 279 -1.82 6.08 -15.75
N VAL A 280 -1.89 6.82 -14.66
CA VAL A 280 -2.59 6.41 -13.44
C VAL A 280 -4.08 6.68 -13.63
N THR A 281 -4.92 5.72 -13.26
CA THR A 281 -6.38 5.84 -13.25
C THR A 281 -6.91 6.01 -11.81
N THR A 282 -8.20 6.28 -11.67
CA THR A 282 -8.88 6.46 -10.38
C THR A 282 -9.96 5.39 -10.18
N HIS A 283 -10.47 5.26 -8.96
CA HIS A 283 -11.60 4.34 -8.71
C HIS A 283 -12.88 4.74 -9.43
N ASP A 284 -13.02 6.02 -9.82
CA ASP A 284 -14.19 6.53 -10.54
C ASP A 284 -14.11 6.16 -12.04
N GLU A 285 -12.90 6.19 -12.62
CA GLU A 285 -12.62 5.78 -14.00
C GLU A 285 -11.45 4.80 -13.99
N PRO A 286 -11.70 3.52 -13.63
CA PRO A 286 -10.62 2.62 -13.23
C PRO A 286 -9.84 1.99 -14.39
N VAL A 287 -10.41 1.97 -15.60
CA VAL A 287 -9.81 1.31 -16.77
C VAL A 287 -9.79 2.20 -18.00
N TYR A 288 -8.84 1.92 -18.87
CA TYR A 288 -8.83 2.38 -20.27
C TYR A 288 -8.44 1.22 -21.18
N GLU A 289 -8.78 1.33 -22.44
CA GLU A 289 -8.42 0.34 -23.46
C GLU A 289 -7.20 0.80 -24.28
N LYS A 290 -6.28 -0.14 -24.52
CA LYS A 290 -5.18 0.06 -25.48
C LYS A 290 -4.91 -1.26 -26.19
N TYR A 291 -4.90 -1.26 -27.52
CA TYR A 291 -4.78 -2.45 -28.38
C TYR A 291 -5.85 -3.54 -28.12
N GLY A 292 -7.06 -3.14 -27.75
CA GLY A 292 -8.12 -4.07 -27.39
C GLY A 292 -7.97 -4.72 -26.02
N VAL A 293 -6.97 -4.31 -25.23
CA VAL A 293 -6.70 -4.82 -23.88
C VAL A 293 -7.10 -3.77 -22.84
N LEU A 294 -7.84 -4.20 -21.82
CA LEU A 294 -8.26 -3.34 -20.72
C LEU A 294 -7.11 -3.16 -19.73
N HIS A 295 -6.80 -1.92 -19.38
CA HIS A 295 -5.74 -1.57 -18.42
C HIS A 295 -6.36 -0.97 -17.16
N TYR A 296 -6.24 -1.69 -16.05
CA TYR A 296 -6.54 -1.19 -14.72
C TYR A 296 -5.23 -0.70 -14.09
N ALA A 297 -5.14 0.61 -13.89
CA ALA A 297 -3.93 1.30 -13.41
C ALA A 297 -4.26 2.26 -12.25
N VAL A 298 -5.14 1.82 -11.35
CA VAL A 298 -5.57 2.63 -10.20
C VAL A 298 -4.49 2.62 -9.13
N ALA A 299 -4.02 3.80 -8.75
CA ALA A 299 -3.23 3.96 -7.54
C ALA A 299 -4.09 3.68 -6.31
N ASN A 300 -3.48 3.10 -5.27
CA ASN A 300 -4.19 2.84 -4.00
C ASN A 300 -5.32 1.79 -4.11
N ILE A 301 -5.07 0.68 -4.78
CA ILE A 301 -6.00 -0.46 -4.85
C ILE A 301 -6.58 -0.86 -3.46
N PRO A 302 -5.79 -0.88 -2.36
CA PRO A 302 -6.32 -1.21 -1.03
C PRO A 302 -7.42 -0.25 -0.53
N GLY A 303 -7.48 0.97 -1.03
CA GLY A 303 -8.53 1.94 -0.70
C GLY A 303 -9.93 1.50 -1.10
N ALA A 304 -10.05 0.66 -2.13
CA ALA A 304 -11.34 0.11 -2.58
C ALA A 304 -12.01 -0.80 -1.55
N VAL A 305 -11.25 -1.39 -0.64
CA VAL A 305 -11.74 -2.27 0.43
C VAL A 305 -11.32 -1.74 1.79
N ALA A 306 -11.73 -0.50 2.06
CA ALA A 306 -11.26 0.29 3.19
C ALA A 306 -11.41 -0.40 4.54
N ARG A 307 -12.52 -1.13 4.80
CA ARG A 307 -12.70 -1.87 6.05
C ARG A 307 -11.63 -2.94 6.27
N THR A 308 -11.39 -3.79 5.28
CA THR A 308 -10.35 -4.83 5.36
C THR A 308 -8.98 -4.21 5.49
N SER A 309 -8.69 -3.20 4.70
CA SER A 309 -7.41 -2.49 4.68
C SER A 309 -7.12 -1.78 6.00
N THR A 310 -8.11 -1.12 6.59
CA THR A 310 -8.02 -0.50 7.92
C THR A 310 -7.66 -1.53 8.98
N ILE A 311 -8.42 -2.63 9.07
CA ILE A 311 -8.16 -3.66 10.08
C ILE A 311 -6.76 -4.28 9.87
N ALA A 312 -6.39 -4.60 8.63
CA ALA A 312 -5.10 -5.19 8.33
C ALA A 312 -3.92 -4.26 8.66
N LEU A 313 -4.04 -2.98 8.33
CA LEU A 313 -3.02 -1.97 8.62
C LEU A 313 -2.90 -1.73 10.13
N THR A 314 -4.02 -1.50 10.81
CA THR A 314 -4.02 -1.17 12.24
C THR A 314 -3.52 -2.32 13.11
N ASN A 315 -3.70 -3.56 12.69
CA ASN A 315 -3.13 -4.73 13.40
C ASN A 315 -1.59 -4.68 13.50
N VAL A 316 -0.92 -4.09 12.50
CA VAL A 316 0.55 -4.01 12.48
C VAL A 316 1.07 -2.65 12.95
N THR A 317 0.30 -1.56 12.83
CA THR A 317 0.72 -0.23 13.29
C THR A 317 0.49 -0.01 14.77
N LEU A 318 -0.53 -0.64 15.36
CA LEU A 318 -0.91 -0.45 16.76
C LEU A 318 0.23 -0.69 17.75
N PRO A 319 1.06 -1.74 17.65
CA PRO A 319 2.20 -1.93 18.57
C PRO A 319 3.19 -0.75 18.57
N TYR A 320 3.42 -0.13 17.42
CA TYR A 320 4.28 1.06 17.31
C TYR A 320 3.63 2.30 17.90
N ILE A 321 2.32 2.47 17.70
CA ILE A 321 1.56 3.55 18.33
C ILE A 321 1.62 3.42 19.86
N GLU A 322 1.42 2.21 20.38
CA GLU A 322 1.53 1.91 21.82
C GLU A 322 2.93 2.18 22.37
N ALA A 323 3.98 1.84 21.62
CA ALA A 323 5.36 2.12 22.00
C ALA A 323 5.65 3.63 22.04
N LEU A 324 5.28 4.35 20.98
CA LEU A 324 5.46 5.82 20.90
C LEU A 324 4.66 6.54 21.98
N ALA A 325 3.41 6.15 22.21
CA ALA A 325 2.54 6.77 23.20
C ALA A 325 2.98 6.47 24.64
N GLY A 326 3.42 5.24 24.91
CA GLY A 326 3.75 4.78 26.26
C GLY A 326 5.16 5.15 26.72
N LYS A 327 6.14 5.12 25.81
CA LYS A 327 7.55 5.38 26.12
C LYS A 327 8.01 6.80 25.75
N GLY A 328 7.27 7.46 24.86
CA GLY A 328 7.71 8.68 24.17
C GLY A 328 8.68 8.39 23.01
N PHE A 329 8.87 9.40 22.16
CA PHE A 329 9.62 9.25 20.90
C PHE A 329 11.04 8.72 21.09
N VAL A 330 11.86 9.40 21.91
CA VAL A 330 13.29 9.08 22.07
C VAL A 330 13.50 7.66 22.59
N GLN A 331 12.78 7.25 23.64
CA GLN A 331 12.93 5.91 24.20
C GLN A 331 12.40 4.85 23.22
N ALA A 332 11.29 5.10 22.53
CA ALA A 332 10.72 4.13 21.58
C ALA A 332 11.69 3.82 20.44
N ILE A 333 12.34 4.83 19.85
CA ILE A 333 13.30 4.63 18.75
C ILE A 333 14.65 4.05 19.23
N SER A 334 15.05 4.31 20.48
CA SER A 334 16.28 3.75 21.05
C SER A 334 16.14 2.24 21.34
N GLU A 335 14.94 1.77 21.64
CA GLU A 335 14.66 0.36 21.93
C GLU A 335 14.27 -0.46 20.69
N ASP A 336 13.90 0.20 19.60
CA ASP A 336 13.50 -0.42 18.32
C ASP A 336 14.23 0.26 17.15
N GLU A 337 15.33 -0.39 16.70
CA GLU A 337 16.11 0.08 15.56
C GLU A 337 15.27 0.18 14.28
N GLY A 338 14.31 -0.74 14.09
CA GLY A 338 13.42 -0.72 12.94
C GLY A 338 12.49 0.49 12.93
N LEU A 339 11.99 0.87 14.09
CA LEU A 339 11.20 2.10 14.26
C LEU A 339 12.09 3.35 14.07
N SER A 340 13.33 3.31 14.56
CA SER A 340 14.32 4.39 14.34
C SER A 340 14.55 4.65 12.85
N GLN A 341 14.68 3.57 12.04
CA GLN A 341 14.78 3.67 10.57
C GLN A 341 13.51 4.24 9.91
N GLY A 342 12.38 4.20 10.60
CA GLY A 342 11.12 4.82 10.20
C GLY A 342 11.15 6.34 10.27
N VAL A 343 12.02 6.94 11.08
CA VAL A 343 12.10 8.40 11.24
C VAL A 343 12.63 9.04 9.95
N THR A 344 11.85 9.94 9.37
CA THR A 344 12.20 10.59 8.09
C THR A 344 12.51 12.06 8.25
N THR A 345 11.90 12.72 9.24
CA THR A 345 12.22 14.10 9.63
C THR A 345 12.30 14.23 11.15
N TYR A 346 13.25 15.01 11.64
CA TYR A 346 13.39 15.33 13.04
C TYR A 346 14.08 16.69 13.21
N GLN A 347 13.50 17.60 13.99
CA GLN A 347 14.04 18.94 14.30
C GLN A 347 14.48 19.76 13.07
N GLY A 348 13.82 19.57 11.92
CA GLY A 348 14.14 20.28 10.68
C GLY A 348 15.22 19.60 9.82
N TYR A 349 15.62 18.37 10.15
CA TYR A 349 16.56 17.56 9.38
C TYR A 349 15.86 16.37 8.69
N LEU A 350 16.35 16.00 7.50
CA LEU A 350 16.02 14.72 6.86
C LEU A 350 16.89 13.61 7.44
N THR A 351 16.27 12.62 8.05
CA THR A 351 16.95 11.53 8.74
C THR A 351 16.91 10.20 7.97
N SER A 352 16.18 10.16 6.86
CA SER A 352 16.16 9.01 5.94
C SER A 352 17.04 9.29 4.74
N LEU A 353 18.13 8.51 4.57
CA LEU A 353 19.04 8.64 3.45
C LEU A 353 18.36 8.46 2.07
N PRO A 354 17.50 7.44 1.85
CA PRO A 354 16.83 7.28 0.56
C PRO A 354 15.92 8.48 0.21
N VAL A 355 15.23 9.04 1.20
CA VAL A 355 14.37 10.22 1.01
C VAL A 355 15.22 11.45 0.67
N ALA A 356 16.31 11.66 1.39
CA ALA A 356 17.23 12.79 1.14
C ALA A 356 17.85 12.70 -0.26
N GLN A 357 18.27 11.53 -0.70
CA GLN A 357 18.77 11.29 -2.05
C GLN A 357 17.70 11.55 -3.12
N GLY A 358 16.48 11.04 -2.92
CA GLY A 358 15.36 11.25 -3.85
C GLY A 358 14.98 12.72 -4.01
N LEU A 359 15.13 13.52 -2.95
CA LEU A 359 14.86 14.95 -2.93
C LEU A 359 16.08 15.83 -3.27
N ASN A 360 17.26 15.22 -3.45
CA ASN A 360 18.54 15.93 -3.61
C ASN A 360 18.81 16.94 -2.47
N LYS A 361 18.54 16.52 -1.21
CA LYS A 361 18.71 17.31 0.01
C LYS A 361 19.76 16.68 0.93
N LYS A 362 20.26 17.48 1.90
CA LYS A 362 21.20 17.00 2.91
C LYS A 362 20.54 15.97 3.82
N HIS A 363 21.23 14.88 4.09
CA HIS A 363 20.91 13.86 5.07
C HIS A 363 21.67 14.12 6.39
N THR A 364 21.01 13.88 7.52
CA THR A 364 21.62 13.85 8.85
C THR A 364 21.08 12.63 9.58
N PRO A 365 21.89 11.63 9.96
CA PRO A 365 21.43 10.45 10.68
C PRO A 365 20.72 10.80 11.97
N ILE A 366 19.68 10.05 12.34
CA ILE A 366 18.91 10.31 13.55
C ILE A 366 19.78 10.19 14.82
N ASP A 367 20.74 9.26 14.82
CA ASP A 367 21.66 9.02 15.95
C ASP A 367 22.59 10.20 16.26
N GLU A 368 22.73 11.16 15.33
CA GLU A 368 23.48 12.41 15.56
C GLU A 368 22.63 13.50 16.20
N LEU A 369 21.31 13.29 16.32
CA LEU A 369 20.32 14.31 16.72
C LEU A 369 19.60 13.98 18.04
N VAL A 370 19.70 12.72 18.53
CA VAL A 370 19.00 12.21 19.72
C VAL A 370 19.98 11.82 20.82
#